data_ede6d79e20ee6d798ac156703ac1b124
#
_entry.id   ede6d79e20ee6d798ac156703ac1b124
#
_cell.length_a   1.000
_cell.length_b   1.000
_cell.length_c   1.000
_cell.angle_alpha   90.00
_cell.angle_beta   90.00
_cell.angle_gamma   90.00
#
_symmetry.space_group_name_H-M   'P 1'
#
loop_
_entity.id
_entity.type
_entity.pdbx_description
1 polymer ?
#
loop_
_entity_poly.entity_id
_entity_poly.type
_entity_poly.pdbx_seq_one_letter_code
_entity_poly.pdbx_strand_id
1 'polypeptide(L)'
;MDQQMTFELYTVGRDRKPIHTSGGTKPGMTIIPDYAFSFAPAPDVVVVGAQSGADELGAWLRKVHDQHALIMSVCTGAFRLAQAGLLDGKPATTHHASLQRLANQYPRIAVQSSVRYVESDPLIVTAGGLSSGIDAALHVVELYYGPKVAEATADYMEYQGQGWKTNMGAGQPQQVLPTIPLADRARETVWQGTFLPAYPQPEPKVPIIVHLAQVNGQYRATMDAPSESMIGEPLENVRLARGALLFSLPSDHGALDFSGTMTADRISGNLEHDGTSTPLTLTRARAATGSTQ
;
A
#
# COMPACT_ATOMS: atom_id res chain seq x y z
N MET A 1 -21.40 37.79 11.88
CA MET A 1 -21.35 36.76 12.93
C MET A 1 -20.35 35.73 12.43
N ASP A 2 -19.14 35.76 12.96
CA ASP A 2 -18.16 34.70 12.71
C ASP A 2 -18.70 33.41 13.32
N GLN A 3 -19.22 32.55 12.47
CA GLN A 3 -19.53 31.19 12.85
C GLN A 3 -18.17 30.50 13.00
N GLN A 4 -17.65 30.49 14.21
CA GLN A 4 -16.44 29.76 14.55
C GLN A 4 -16.74 28.28 14.32
N MET A 5 -16.26 27.74 13.20
CA MET A 5 -16.39 26.30 12.93
C MET A 5 -15.51 25.56 13.89
N THR A 6 -16.11 24.75 14.74
CA THR A 6 -15.43 23.95 15.74
C THR A 6 -15.34 22.52 15.24
N PHE A 7 -14.13 22.03 15.03
CA PHE A 7 -13.88 20.60 14.85
C PHE A 7 -13.54 19.99 16.21
N GLU A 8 -14.18 18.90 16.55
CA GLU A 8 -13.73 18.05 17.63
C GLU A 8 -12.78 17.00 17.05
N LEU A 9 -11.49 17.13 17.34
CA LEU A 9 -10.46 16.20 16.88
C LEU A 9 -10.09 15.26 18.02
N TYR A 10 -10.16 13.95 17.75
CA TYR A 10 -9.72 12.91 18.68
C TYR A 10 -9.02 11.78 17.96
N THR A 11 -8.20 11.06 18.70
CA THR A 11 -7.46 9.90 18.21
C THR A 11 -8.12 8.60 18.66
N VAL A 12 -8.17 7.61 17.76
CA VAL A 12 -8.80 6.31 18.02
C VAL A 12 -7.80 5.20 17.76
N GLY A 13 -7.70 4.25 18.67
CA GLY A 13 -6.83 3.09 18.54
C GLY A 13 -7.53 1.79 18.91
N ARG A 14 -6.82 0.65 18.86
CA ARG A 14 -7.32 -0.64 19.32
C ARG A 14 -7.78 -0.56 20.79
N ASP A 15 -6.92 0.06 21.58
CA ASP A 15 -7.14 0.37 22.99
C ASP A 15 -6.49 1.74 23.30
N ARG A 16 -6.43 2.13 24.56
CA ARG A 16 -5.80 3.39 24.99
C ARG A 16 -4.36 3.22 25.46
N LYS A 17 -3.69 2.15 25.06
CA LYS A 17 -2.26 2.00 25.36
C LYS A 17 -1.41 2.92 24.49
N PRO A 18 -0.24 3.36 25.01
CA PRO A 18 0.69 4.17 24.24
C PRO A 18 1.07 3.51 22.92
N ILE A 19 0.98 4.26 21.83
CA ILE A 19 1.44 3.87 20.49
C ILE A 19 2.69 4.69 20.18
N HIS A 20 3.74 4.03 19.72
CA HIS A 20 4.97 4.69 19.31
C HIS A 20 4.97 4.85 17.79
N THR A 21 5.21 6.08 17.31
CA THR A 21 5.40 6.33 15.90
C THR A 21 6.80 5.89 15.47
N SER A 22 6.97 5.50 14.20
CA SER A 22 8.30 5.23 13.65
C SER A 22 9.12 6.53 13.60
N GLY A 23 10.27 6.54 14.23
CA GLY A 23 11.20 7.68 14.27
C GLY A 23 12.58 7.33 13.70
N GLY A 24 12.68 6.43 12.72
CA GLY A 24 13.95 5.90 12.24
C GLY A 24 14.60 4.99 13.29
N THR A 25 15.87 5.26 13.62
CA THR A 25 16.62 4.47 14.62
C THR A 25 16.26 4.77 16.07
N LYS A 26 15.41 5.76 16.32
CA LYS A 26 14.95 6.14 17.67
C LYS A 26 13.45 6.04 17.77
N PRO A 27 12.89 5.76 18.96
CA PRO A 27 11.45 5.86 19.17
C PRO A 27 10.97 7.25 18.74
N GLY A 28 9.92 7.27 17.91
CA GLY A 28 9.25 8.51 17.53
C GLY A 28 8.40 9.07 18.68
N MET A 29 7.40 9.84 18.32
CA MET A 29 6.45 10.40 19.28
C MET A 29 5.57 9.28 19.87
N THR A 30 5.25 9.41 21.16
CA THR A 30 4.27 8.53 21.81
C THR A 30 2.89 9.19 21.78
N ILE A 31 1.90 8.47 21.28
CA ILE A 31 0.51 8.89 21.21
C ILE A 31 -0.31 7.96 22.10
N ILE A 32 -1.13 8.52 22.97
CA ILE A 32 -2.12 7.77 23.74
C ILE A 32 -3.47 8.07 23.09
N PRO A 33 -4.15 7.08 22.46
CA PRO A 33 -5.45 7.31 21.85
C PRO A 33 -6.49 7.82 22.85
N ASP A 34 -7.30 8.80 22.45
CA ASP A 34 -8.40 9.34 23.27
C ASP A 34 -9.46 8.29 23.48
N TYR A 35 -9.71 7.45 22.45
CA TYR A 35 -10.73 6.41 22.48
C TYR A 35 -10.19 5.08 21.94
N ALA A 36 -10.80 3.99 22.38
CA ALA A 36 -10.68 2.69 21.73
C ALA A 36 -11.80 2.49 20.69
N PHE A 37 -11.56 1.64 19.67
CA PHE A 37 -12.56 1.32 18.64
C PHE A 37 -13.93 0.89 19.21
N SER A 38 -13.94 0.30 20.40
CA SER A 38 -15.16 -0.24 21.03
C SER A 38 -16.08 0.84 21.58
N PHE A 39 -15.59 2.04 21.90
CA PHE A 39 -16.38 3.11 22.54
C PHE A 39 -16.06 4.52 22.01
N ALA A 40 -15.39 4.62 20.86
CA ALA A 40 -15.21 5.92 20.21
C ALA A 40 -16.57 6.51 19.82
N PRO A 41 -16.74 7.84 19.98
CA PRO A 41 -17.90 8.54 19.43
C PRO A 41 -18.02 8.26 17.91
N ALA A 42 -19.22 8.38 17.38
CA ALA A 42 -19.41 8.27 15.93
C ALA A 42 -18.74 9.47 15.23
N PRO A 43 -17.76 9.25 14.36
CA PRO A 43 -17.10 10.34 13.66
C PRO A 43 -17.89 10.76 12.42
N ASP A 44 -17.82 12.04 12.03
CA ASP A 44 -18.24 12.50 10.70
C ASP A 44 -17.16 12.20 9.66
N VAL A 45 -15.90 12.35 10.04
CA VAL A 45 -14.74 12.11 9.16
C VAL A 45 -13.68 11.29 9.89
N VAL A 46 -13.14 10.29 9.22
CA VAL A 46 -12.00 9.48 9.71
C VAL A 46 -10.81 9.70 8.80
N VAL A 47 -9.66 10.06 9.38
CA VAL A 47 -8.39 10.15 8.65
C VAL A 47 -7.51 8.96 8.99
N VAL A 48 -7.09 8.21 7.95
CA VAL A 48 -6.25 7.02 8.07
C VAL A 48 -4.89 7.29 7.42
N GLY A 49 -3.88 7.54 8.25
CA GLY A 49 -2.49 7.70 7.79
C GLY A 49 -1.76 6.38 7.58
N ALA A 50 -0.47 6.49 7.23
CA ALA A 50 0.45 5.36 7.15
C ALA A 50 0.59 4.68 8.52
N GLN A 51 0.29 3.39 8.60
CA GLN A 51 0.37 2.61 9.84
C GLN A 51 0.40 1.11 9.55
N SER A 52 0.93 0.33 10.50
CA SER A 52 0.88 -1.14 10.41
C SER A 52 -0.55 -1.69 10.57
N GLY A 53 -1.43 -0.94 11.21
CA GLY A 53 -2.82 -1.33 11.46
C GLY A 53 -2.97 -2.32 12.62
N ALA A 54 -4.21 -2.71 12.84
CA ALA A 54 -4.63 -3.76 13.76
C ALA A 54 -5.77 -4.53 13.10
N ASP A 55 -5.96 -5.79 13.47
CA ASP A 55 -7.00 -6.63 12.85
C ASP A 55 -8.39 -6.02 13.01
N GLU A 56 -8.65 -5.39 14.16
CA GLU A 56 -9.92 -4.74 14.49
C GLU A 56 -10.15 -3.44 13.69
N LEU A 57 -9.10 -2.80 13.16
CA LEU A 57 -9.20 -1.56 12.41
C LEU A 57 -10.12 -1.71 11.19
N GLY A 58 -9.96 -2.80 10.43
CA GLY A 58 -10.79 -3.04 9.24
C GLY A 58 -12.28 -3.19 9.58
N ALA A 59 -12.60 -3.86 10.68
CA ALA A 59 -13.98 -4.00 11.14
C ALA A 59 -14.56 -2.65 11.62
N TRP A 60 -13.75 -1.85 12.31
CA TRP A 60 -14.16 -0.52 12.76
C TRP A 60 -14.37 0.44 11.59
N LEU A 61 -13.48 0.45 10.59
CA LEU A 61 -13.62 1.26 9.37
C LEU A 61 -14.90 0.92 8.61
N ARG A 62 -15.21 -0.36 8.43
CA ARG A 62 -16.50 -0.76 7.82
C ARG A 62 -17.68 -0.25 8.62
N LYS A 63 -17.66 -0.43 9.94
CA LYS A 63 -18.74 0.03 10.83
C LYS A 63 -19.00 1.53 10.69
N VAL A 64 -17.97 2.38 10.74
CA VAL A 64 -18.15 3.84 10.64
C VAL A 64 -18.55 4.27 9.23
N HIS A 65 -18.07 3.58 8.19
CA HIS A 65 -18.51 3.78 6.82
C HIS A 65 -20.02 3.47 6.66
N ASP A 66 -20.47 2.35 7.21
CA ASP A 66 -21.90 1.98 7.21
C ASP A 66 -22.76 2.98 8.00
N GLN A 67 -22.15 3.71 8.94
CA GLN A 67 -22.75 4.82 9.67
C GLN A 67 -22.62 6.17 8.96
N HIS A 68 -22.21 6.18 7.69
CA HIS A 68 -22.06 7.35 6.82
C HIS A 68 -20.91 8.30 7.18
N ALA A 69 -19.89 7.85 7.92
CA ALA A 69 -18.68 8.61 8.09
C ALA A 69 -17.88 8.66 6.77
N LEU A 70 -17.37 9.82 6.39
CA LEU A 70 -16.41 9.94 5.31
C LEU A 70 -15.05 9.39 5.80
N ILE A 71 -14.42 8.52 5.00
CA ILE A 71 -13.09 8.00 5.31
C ILE A 71 -12.08 8.56 4.31
N MET A 72 -11.10 9.30 4.82
CA MET A 72 -9.98 9.83 4.04
C MET A 72 -8.71 9.05 4.36
N SER A 73 -8.09 8.43 3.37
CA SER A 73 -6.75 7.86 3.55
C SER A 73 -5.67 8.78 3.02
N VAL A 74 -4.52 8.79 3.69
CA VAL A 74 -3.32 9.52 3.26
C VAL A 74 -2.17 8.53 3.12
N CYS A 75 -1.41 8.65 2.02
CA CYS A 75 -0.22 7.84 1.79
C CYS A 75 -0.57 6.33 1.78
N THR A 76 0.22 5.50 2.46
CA THR A 76 -0.04 4.05 2.57
C THR A 76 -1.23 3.69 3.46
N GLY A 77 -1.93 4.67 4.03
CA GLY A 77 -3.23 4.46 4.70
C GLY A 77 -4.26 3.78 3.80
N ALA A 78 -4.18 3.97 2.47
CA ALA A 78 -5.05 3.31 1.49
C ALA A 78 -5.02 1.77 1.60
N PHE A 79 -3.88 1.18 2.01
CA PHE A 79 -3.80 -0.27 2.23
C PHE A 79 -4.71 -0.75 3.36
N ARG A 80 -5.00 0.10 4.36
CA ARG A 80 -5.94 -0.27 5.44
C ARG A 80 -7.37 -0.31 4.94
N LEU A 81 -7.74 0.62 4.06
CA LEU A 81 -9.04 0.64 3.40
C LEU A 81 -9.18 -0.55 2.43
N ALA A 82 -8.12 -0.84 1.66
CA ALA A 82 -8.07 -1.99 0.77
C ALA A 82 -8.21 -3.31 1.53
N GLN A 83 -7.48 -3.48 2.64
CA GLN A 83 -7.58 -4.65 3.51
C GLN A 83 -8.98 -4.81 4.12
N ALA A 84 -9.66 -3.70 4.40
CA ALA A 84 -11.04 -3.70 4.86
C ALA A 84 -12.07 -4.03 3.75
N GLY A 85 -11.64 -4.14 2.47
CA GLY A 85 -12.50 -4.37 1.33
C GLY A 85 -13.28 -3.12 0.87
N LEU A 86 -12.99 -1.95 1.45
CA LEU A 86 -13.70 -0.70 1.15
C LEU A 86 -13.38 -0.11 -0.22
N LEU A 87 -12.29 -0.54 -0.86
CA LEU A 87 -11.83 -0.05 -2.17
C LEU A 87 -12.09 -1.05 -3.32
N ASP A 88 -12.66 -2.22 -3.04
CA ASP A 88 -12.91 -3.25 -4.07
C ASP A 88 -13.83 -2.72 -5.20
N GLY A 89 -13.34 -2.82 -6.44
CA GLY A 89 -14.04 -2.33 -7.63
C GLY A 89 -14.05 -0.81 -7.81
N LYS A 90 -13.37 -0.07 -6.94
CA LYS A 90 -13.36 1.40 -6.96
C LYS A 90 -12.01 1.96 -7.44
N PRO A 91 -11.96 3.19 -7.97
CA PRO A 91 -10.70 3.89 -8.20
C PRO A 91 -10.08 4.28 -6.85
N ALA A 92 -8.75 4.27 -6.76
CA ALA A 92 -8.04 4.73 -5.58
C ALA A 92 -6.60 5.13 -5.91
N THR A 93 -5.97 5.90 -5.02
CA THR A 93 -4.55 6.20 -5.09
C THR A 93 -3.87 5.97 -3.74
N THR A 94 -2.55 6.01 -3.75
CA THR A 94 -1.70 5.88 -2.56
C THR A 94 -0.38 6.62 -2.77
N HIS A 95 0.57 6.49 -1.86
CA HIS A 95 1.92 7.02 -2.05
C HIS A 95 2.52 6.54 -3.38
N HIS A 96 3.17 7.45 -4.12
CA HIS A 96 3.66 7.17 -5.48
C HIS A 96 4.55 5.91 -5.59
N ALA A 97 5.42 5.68 -4.62
CA ALA A 97 6.28 4.48 -4.57
C ALA A 97 5.52 3.19 -4.23
N SER A 98 4.25 3.26 -3.84
CA SER A 98 3.43 2.11 -3.44
C SER A 98 2.26 1.83 -4.39
N LEU A 99 2.13 2.57 -5.48
CA LEU A 99 1.04 2.40 -6.45
C LEU A 99 1.03 0.99 -7.05
N GLN A 100 2.18 0.53 -7.54
CA GLN A 100 2.31 -0.79 -8.14
C GLN A 100 2.03 -1.90 -7.12
N ARG A 101 2.51 -1.75 -5.88
CA ARG A 101 2.24 -2.68 -4.78
C ARG A 101 0.75 -2.75 -4.46
N LEU A 102 0.05 -1.60 -4.39
CA LEU A 102 -1.40 -1.58 -4.17
C LEU A 102 -2.14 -2.33 -5.29
N ALA A 103 -1.79 -2.08 -6.56
CA ALA A 103 -2.38 -2.77 -7.71
C ALA A 103 -2.11 -4.28 -7.68
N ASN A 104 -0.90 -4.69 -7.30
CA ASN A 104 -0.52 -6.09 -7.21
C ASN A 104 -1.25 -6.82 -6.07
N GLN A 105 -1.31 -6.22 -4.90
CA GLN A 105 -1.90 -6.81 -3.71
C GLN A 105 -3.44 -6.84 -3.78
N TYR A 106 -4.03 -5.81 -4.37
CA TYR A 106 -5.49 -5.65 -4.48
C TYR A 106 -5.93 -5.41 -5.94
N PRO A 107 -5.87 -6.43 -6.79
CA PRO A 107 -6.05 -6.28 -8.25
C PRO A 107 -7.47 -5.91 -8.68
N ARG A 108 -8.44 -5.88 -7.75
CA ARG A 108 -9.78 -5.35 -8.00
C ARG A 108 -9.89 -3.84 -7.86
N ILE A 109 -8.86 -3.18 -7.33
CA ILE A 109 -8.82 -1.72 -7.20
C ILE A 109 -8.32 -1.11 -8.50
N ALA A 110 -9.01 -0.10 -9.03
CA ALA A 110 -8.54 0.67 -10.17
C ALA A 110 -7.55 1.75 -9.70
N VAL A 111 -6.30 1.34 -9.47
CA VAL A 111 -5.26 2.23 -8.92
C VAL A 111 -4.90 3.33 -9.92
N GLN A 112 -4.91 4.58 -9.46
CA GLN A 112 -4.64 5.78 -10.26
C GLN A 112 -3.31 6.41 -9.86
N SER A 113 -2.47 6.73 -10.87
CA SER A 113 -1.25 7.53 -10.72
C SER A 113 -1.45 8.96 -11.20
N SER A 114 -0.52 9.85 -10.89
CA SER A 114 -0.50 11.25 -11.33
C SER A 114 -1.72 12.07 -10.89
N VAL A 115 -2.34 11.67 -9.79
CA VAL A 115 -3.43 12.40 -9.12
C VAL A 115 -3.00 12.76 -7.70
N ARG A 116 -3.59 13.82 -7.17
CA ARG A 116 -3.35 14.23 -5.78
C ARG A 116 -4.20 13.40 -4.82
N TYR A 117 -5.47 13.20 -5.17
CA TYR A 117 -6.41 12.35 -4.45
C TYR A 117 -7.41 11.73 -5.44
N VAL A 118 -8.18 10.79 -4.97
CA VAL A 118 -9.27 10.14 -5.71
C VAL A 118 -10.48 10.05 -4.78
N GLU A 119 -11.62 10.53 -5.24
CA GLU A 119 -12.91 10.20 -4.66
C GLU A 119 -13.28 8.78 -5.10
N SER A 120 -13.00 7.82 -4.23
CA SER A 120 -13.24 6.39 -4.51
C SER A 120 -14.74 6.08 -4.53
N ASP A 121 -15.50 6.77 -3.69
CA ASP A 121 -16.95 6.86 -3.67
C ASP A 121 -17.37 8.11 -2.86
N PRO A 122 -18.67 8.43 -2.70
CA PRO A 122 -19.12 9.62 -1.98
C PRO A 122 -18.64 9.74 -0.52
N LEU A 123 -18.22 8.64 0.08
CA LEU A 123 -17.76 8.57 1.48
C LEU A 123 -16.30 8.13 1.61
N ILE A 124 -15.57 7.97 0.51
CA ILE A 124 -14.17 7.54 0.56
C ILE A 124 -13.31 8.42 -0.34
N VAL A 125 -12.31 9.06 0.26
CA VAL A 125 -11.26 9.82 -0.43
C VAL A 125 -9.92 9.18 -0.15
N THR A 126 -9.16 8.85 -1.20
CA THR A 126 -7.79 8.33 -1.06
C THR A 126 -6.79 9.35 -1.58
N ALA A 127 -5.75 9.67 -0.82
CA ALA A 127 -4.72 10.64 -1.20
C ALA A 127 -3.36 10.00 -1.37
N GLY A 128 -2.55 10.60 -2.24
CA GLY A 128 -1.13 10.29 -2.38
C GLY A 128 -0.32 10.60 -1.12
N GLY A 129 0.99 10.75 -1.27
CA GLY A 129 1.89 10.99 -0.14
C GLY A 129 1.89 12.45 0.35
N LEU A 130 2.08 12.62 1.66
CA LEU A 130 2.37 13.87 2.38
C LEU A 130 1.50 15.05 1.96
N SER A 131 2.00 15.94 1.09
CA SER A 131 1.32 17.16 0.66
C SER A 131 0.00 16.91 -0.08
N SER A 132 -0.19 15.74 -0.69
CA SER A 132 -1.48 15.35 -1.28
C SER A 132 -2.55 15.15 -0.21
N GLY A 133 -2.16 14.79 1.02
CA GLY A 133 -3.07 14.75 2.16
C GLY A 133 -3.65 16.11 2.53
N ILE A 134 -2.87 17.20 2.33
CA ILE A 134 -3.38 18.58 2.53
C ILE A 134 -4.43 18.90 1.48
N ASP A 135 -4.17 18.55 0.20
CA ASP A 135 -5.15 18.76 -0.86
C ASP A 135 -6.45 17.98 -0.60
N ALA A 136 -6.35 16.72 -0.20
CA ALA A 136 -7.51 15.90 0.14
C ALA A 136 -8.28 16.46 1.36
N ALA A 137 -7.57 16.95 2.38
CA ALA A 137 -8.21 17.56 3.55
C ALA A 137 -8.96 18.85 3.19
N LEU A 138 -8.36 19.73 2.37
CA LEU A 138 -9.03 20.92 1.87
C LEU A 138 -10.25 20.58 0.99
N HIS A 139 -10.14 19.52 0.19
CA HIS A 139 -11.28 19.00 -0.57
C HIS A 139 -12.40 18.49 0.34
N VAL A 140 -12.08 17.78 1.41
CA VAL A 140 -13.08 17.35 2.42
C VAL A 140 -13.72 18.57 3.09
N VAL A 141 -12.94 19.61 3.43
CA VAL A 141 -13.50 20.89 3.91
C VAL A 141 -14.46 21.50 2.89
N GLU A 142 -14.10 21.46 1.60
CA GLU A 142 -14.98 21.94 0.51
C GLU A 142 -16.30 21.16 0.47
N LEU A 143 -16.25 19.82 0.59
CA LEU A 143 -17.44 18.98 0.57
C LEU A 143 -18.41 19.29 1.72
N TYR A 144 -17.90 19.59 2.91
CA TYR A 144 -18.74 19.85 4.09
C TYR A 144 -19.16 21.31 4.22
N TYR A 145 -18.32 22.27 3.81
CA TYR A 145 -18.49 23.69 4.12
C TYR A 145 -18.45 24.60 2.88
N GLY A 146 -18.23 24.02 1.72
CA GLY A 146 -18.19 24.70 0.44
C GLY A 146 -16.84 25.37 0.11
N PRO A 147 -16.66 25.78 -1.16
CA PRO A 147 -15.37 26.23 -1.70
C PRO A 147 -14.82 27.49 -1.02
N LYS A 148 -15.69 28.41 -0.56
CA LYS A 148 -15.23 29.62 0.12
C LYS A 148 -14.53 29.36 1.44
N VAL A 149 -15.00 28.35 2.18
CA VAL A 149 -14.41 27.97 3.45
C VAL A 149 -13.10 27.23 3.22
N ALA A 150 -13.05 26.34 2.24
CA ALA A 150 -11.82 25.64 1.87
C ALA A 150 -10.74 26.64 1.39
N GLU A 151 -11.11 27.65 0.61
CA GLU A 151 -10.20 28.71 0.17
C GLU A 151 -9.68 29.54 1.35
N ALA A 152 -10.57 30.01 2.23
CA ALA A 152 -10.17 30.74 3.43
C ALA A 152 -9.27 29.89 4.36
N THR A 153 -9.50 28.59 4.42
CA THR A 153 -8.65 27.66 5.19
C THR A 153 -7.27 27.53 4.55
N ALA A 154 -7.19 27.40 3.23
CA ALA A 154 -5.92 27.35 2.50
C ALA A 154 -5.13 28.66 2.67
N ASP A 155 -5.79 29.81 2.58
CA ASP A 155 -5.20 31.13 2.78
C ASP A 155 -4.67 31.30 4.21
N TYR A 156 -5.45 30.88 5.21
CA TYR A 156 -5.03 30.93 6.62
C TYR A 156 -3.81 30.05 6.89
N MET A 157 -3.69 28.91 6.21
CA MET A 157 -2.54 28.02 6.27
C MET A 157 -1.36 28.49 5.41
N GLU A 158 -1.49 29.59 4.67
CA GLU A 158 -0.51 30.02 3.67
C GLU A 158 -0.20 28.93 2.63
N TYR A 159 -1.17 28.03 2.37
CA TYR A 159 -0.98 26.91 1.45
C TYR A 159 -1.16 27.33 0.01
N GLN A 160 -0.07 27.30 -0.78
CA GLN A 160 -0.04 27.74 -2.17
C GLN A 160 -0.42 26.63 -3.19
N GLY A 161 -0.62 25.39 -2.72
CA GLY A 161 -1.03 24.28 -3.59
C GLY A 161 -2.44 24.48 -4.14
N GLN A 162 -2.66 24.07 -5.40
CA GLN A 162 -3.96 24.14 -6.08
C GLN A 162 -4.55 22.75 -6.34
N GLY A 163 -3.89 21.69 -5.86
CA GLY A 163 -4.30 20.33 -6.11
C GLY A 163 -5.67 19.97 -5.56
N TRP A 164 -6.11 20.62 -4.50
CA TRP A 164 -7.43 20.44 -3.91
C TRP A 164 -8.58 20.95 -4.79
N LYS A 165 -8.31 21.95 -5.67
CA LYS A 165 -9.28 22.47 -6.64
C LYS A 165 -9.35 21.64 -7.92
N THR A 166 -8.25 21.06 -8.35
CA THR A 166 -8.12 20.47 -9.69
C THR A 166 -7.89 18.96 -9.66
N ASN A 167 -7.54 18.40 -8.51
CA ASN A 167 -7.12 16.99 -8.35
C ASN A 167 -5.98 16.57 -9.28
N MET A 168 -5.22 17.51 -9.83
CA MET A 168 -4.15 17.25 -10.78
C MET A 168 -2.83 17.01 -10.04
N GLY A 169 -2.20 15.90 -10.35
CA GLY A 169 -0.83 15.60 -10.00
C GLY A 169 0.16 16.03 -11.09
N ALA A 170 1.39 15.56 -10.99
CA ALA A 170 2.39 15.72 -12.04
C ALA A 170 2.12 14.71 -13.17
N GLY A 171 1.67 15.19 -14.32
CA GLY A 171 1.36 14.36 -15.49
C GLY A 171 -0.13 14.04 -15.65
N GLN A 172 -0.44 13.23 -16.65
CA GLN A 172 -1.82 12.79 -16.91
C GLN A 172 -2.18 11.62 -15.98
N PRO A 173 -3.41 11.59 -15.44
CA PRO A 173 -3.91 10.43 -14.69
C PRO A 173 -3.82 9.16 -15.52
N GLN A 174 -3.26 8.10 -14.92
CA GLN A 174 -3.14 6.80 -15.57
C GLN A 174 -3.51 5.69 -14.59
N GLN A 175 -4.16 4.66 -15.10
CA GLN A 175 -4.43 3.47 -14.33
C GLN A 175 -3.16 2.61 -14.21
N VAL A 176 -2.78 2.28 -12.99
CA VAL A 176 -1.68 1.35 -12.70
C VAL A 176 -2.23 -0.07 -12.69
N LEU A 177 -1.83 -0.86 -13.66
CA LEU A 177 -2.26 -2.25 -13.76
C LEU A 177 -1.40 -3.16 -12.86
N PRO A 178 -1.95 -4.23 -12.29
CA PRO A 178 -1.16 -5.21 -11.56
C PRO A 178 -0.13 -5.87 -12.48
N THR A 179 1.04 -6.18 -11.92
CA THR A 179 2.15 -6.86 -12.63
C THR A 179 1.70 -8.18 -13.24
N ILE A 180 0.91 -8.96 -12.49
CA ILE A 180 0.19 -10.14 -12.96
C ILE A 180 -1.30 -9.82 -12.92
N PRO A 181 -1.97 -9.63 -14.09
CA PRO A 181 -3.41 -9.37 -14.14
C PRO A 181 -4.22 -10.47 -13.47
N LEU A 182 -5.37 -10.13 -12.92
CA LEU A 182 -6.24 -11.08 -12.22
C LEU A 182 -6.61 -12.29 -13.10
N ALA A 183 -6.84 -12.07 -14.39
CA ALA A 183 -7.15 -13.13 -15.36
C ALA A 183 -5.99 -14.14 -15.56
N ASP A 184 -4.75 -13.72 -15.33
CA ASP A 184 -3.56 -14.56 -15.51
C ASP A 184 -3.12 -15.24 -14.22
N ARG A 185 -3.67 -14.86 -13.06
CA ARG A 185 -3.32 -15.45 -11.75
C ARG A 185 -3.68 -16.95 -11.64
N ALA A 186 -4.69 -17.41 -12.36
CA ALA A 186 -5.00 -18.83 -12.42
C ALA A 186 -3.89 -19.69 -13.07
N ARG A 187 -2.97 -19.05 -13.80
CA ARG A 187 -1.82 -19.69 -14.46
C ARG A 187 -0.49 -19.38 -13.80
N GLU A 188 -0.50 -18.63 -12.70
CA GLU A 188 0.73 -18.32 -11.99
C GLU A 188 1.31 -19.57 -11.32
N THR A 189 2.62 -19.61 -11.24
CA THR A 189 3.34 -20.58 -10.42
C THR A 189 3.90 -19.88 -9.21
N VAL A 190 3.71 -20.49 -8.04
CA VAL A 190 4.13 -19.94 -6.76
C VAL A 190 5.35 -20.69 -6.27
N TRP A 191 6.38 -19.96 -5.88
CA TRP A 191 7.68 -20.48 -5.46
C TRP A 191 8.01 -19.93 -4.08
N GLN A 192 8.45 -20.77 -3.17
CA GLN A 192 8.74 -20.40 -1.79
C GLN A 192 10.13 -20.83 -1.35
N GLY A 193 10.75 -20.01 -0.54
CA GLY A 193 12.08 -20.27 0.02
C GLY A 193 12.46 -19.25 1.08
N THR A 194 13.73 -19.23 1.39
CA THR A 194 14.27 -18.26 2.34
C THR A 194 15.46 -17.54 1.75
N PHE A 195 15.53 -16.27 1.99
CA PHE A 195 16.65 -15.42 1.64
C PHE A 195 17.48 -15.08 2.89
N LEU A 196 18.80 -15.02 2.75
CA LEU A 196 19.71 -14.52 3.77
C LEU A 196 20.20 -13.14 3.30
N PRO A 197 19.76 -12.04 3.96
CA PRO A 197 20.31 -10.73 3.66
C PRO A 197 21.84 -10.73 3.92
N ALA A 198 22.59 -10.12 3.00
CA ALA A 198 24.04 -9.97 3.12
C ALA A 198 24.40 -8.77 4.02
N TYR A 199 23.98 -8.77 5.29
CA TYR A 199 24.40 -7.78 6.27
C TYR A 199 25.46 -8.34 7.22
N PRO A 200 26.32 -7.50 7.84
CA PRO A 200 27.46 -7.96 8.64
C PRO A 200 27.10 -8.64 9.97
N GLN A 201 25.83 -8.81 10.29
CA GLN A 201 25.31 -9.54 11.45
C GLN A 201 24.49 -10.73 10.95
N PRO A 202 24.49 -11.90 11.63
CA PRO A 202 23.64 -13.03 11.25
C PRO A 202 22.17 -12.66 11.49
N GLU A 203 21.52 -12.11 10.48
CA GLU A 203 20.09 -11.86 10.52
C GLU A 203 19.29 -13.15 10.28
N PRO A 204 18.07 -13.28 10.80
CA PRO A 204 17.22 -14.42 10.55
C PRO A 204 16.93 -14.55 9.05
N LYS A 205 16.82 -15.79 8.58
CA LYS A 205 16.39 -16.08 7.22
C LYS A 205 15.01 -15.47 6.97
N VAL A 206 14.90 -14.67 5.91
CA VAL A 206 13.64 -14.03 5.50
C VAL A 206 12.87 -15.00 4.60
N PRO A 207 11.67 -15.47 5.00
CA PRO A 207 10.80 -16.23 4.11
C PRO A 207 10.34 -15.36 2.94
N ILE A 208 10.48 -15.87 1.72
CA ILE A 208 10.01 -15.20 0.51
C ILE A 208 9.12 -16.11 -0.33
N ILE A 209 8.18 -15.49 -1.04
CA ILE A 209 7.29 -16.13 -1.99
C ILE A 209 7.41 -15.38 -3.31
N VAL A 210 7.69 -16.08 -4.39
CA VAL A 210 7.74 -15.52 -5.74
C VAL A 210 6.56 -16.04 -6.55
N HIS A 211 5.80 -15.13 -7.11
CA HIS A 211 4.69 -15.38 -8.02
C HIS A 211 5.18 -15.12 -9.44
N LEU A 212 5.11 -16.12 -10.31
CA LEU A 212 5.59 -16.05 -11.69
C LEU A 212 4.48 -16.47 -12.66
N ALA A 213 4.17 -15.63 -13.63
CA ALA A 213 3.20 -15.91 -14.69
C ALA A 213 3.70 -15.45 -16.06
N GLN A 214 3.16 -16.05 -17.11
CA GLN A 214 3.34 -15.56 -18.47
C GLN A 214 2.13 -14.69 -18.85
N VAL A 215 2.37 -13.43 -19.12
CA VAL A 215 1.37 -12.42 -19.49
C VAL A 215 1.70 -11.91 -20.88
N ASN A 216 0.82 -12.11 -21.85
CA ASN A 216 1.03 -11.72 -23.26
C ASN A 216 2.38 -12.18 -23.84
N GLY A 217 2.78 -13.42 -23.53
CA GLY A 217 4.04 -14.00 -24.01
C GLY A 217 5.30 -13.59 -23.23
N GLN A 218 5.20 -12.65 -22.30
CA GLN A 218 6.31 -12.20 -21.45
C GLN A 218 6.16 -12.76 -20.03
N TYR A 219 7.27 -13.11 -19.40
CA TYR A 219 7.27 -13.48 -17.99
C TYR A 219 7.18 -12.23 -17.12
N ARG A 220 6.31 -12.28 -16.12
CA ARG A 220 6.16 -11.28 -15.08
C ARG A 220 6.14 -11.95 -13.72
N ALA A 221 6.70 -11.27 -12.72
CA ALA A 221 6.75 -11.83 -11.38
C ALA A 221 6.59 -10.74 -10.32
N THR A 222 6.08 -11.18 -9.15
CA THR A 222 6.08 -10.38 -7.92
C THR A 222 6.67 -11.21 -6.79
N MET A 223 7.14 -10.55 -5.74
CA MET A 223 7.69 -11.18 -4.56
C MET A 223 6.99 -10.69 -3.30
N ASP A 224 6.74 -11.63 -2.39
CA ASP A 224 6.30 -11.35 -1.03
C ASP A 224 7.42 -11.71 -0.06
N ALA A 225 7.65 -10.84 0.92
CA ALA A 225 8.46 -11.09 2.11
C ALA A 225 7.68 -10.54 3.33
N PRO A 226 6.72 -11.30 3.88
CA PRO A 226 5.76 -10.78 4.88
C PRO A 226 6.44 -10.27 6.16
N SER A 227 7.55 -10.88 6.60
CA SER A 227 8.33 -10.41 7.76
C SER A 227 8.91 -9.01 7.55
N GLU A 228 9.18 -8.64 6.29
CA GLU A 228 9.69 -7.33 5.88
C GLU A 228 8.56 -6.36 5.47
N SER A 229 7.31 -6.73 5.67
CA SER A 229 6.13 -5.97 5.21
C SER A 229 6.10 -5.74 3.70
N MET A 230 6.80 -6.58 2.94
CA MET A 230 6.84 -6.55 1.47
C MET A 230 5.83 -7.55 0.92
N ILE A 231 4.81 -7.08 0.24
CA ILE A 231 3.79 -7.92 -0.40
C ILE A 231 3.48 -7.39 -1.79
N GLY A 232 3.57 -8.25 -2.80
CA GLY A 232 3.30 -7.90 -4.19
C GLY A 232 4.35 -6.97 -4.80
N GLU A 233 5.59 -6.98 -4.29
CA GLU A 233 6.67 -6.18 -4.87
C GLU A 233 6.99 -6.66 -6.28
N PRO A 234 6.97 -5.79 -7.30
CA PRO A 234 7.23 -6.19 -8.67
C PRO A 234 8.69 -6.60 -8.84
N LEU A 235 8.92 -7.71 -9.53
CA LEU A 235 10.25 -8.07 -10.01
C LEU A 235 10.42 -7.51 -11.43
N GLU A 236 11.56 -6.90 -11.68
CA GLU A 236 11.93 -6.30 -12.96
C GLU A 236 12.79 -7.25 -13.79
N ASN A 237 12.93 -6.95 -15.08
CA ASN A 237 13.81 -7.68 -16.00
C ASN A 237 13.58 -9.20 -16.04
N VAL A 238 12.36 -9.67 -15.73
CA VAL A 238 12.04 -11.10 -15.65
C VAL A 238 12.20 -11.76 -17.00
N ARG A 239 13.10 -12.71 -17.10
CA ARG A 239 13.38 -13.47 -18.35
C ARG A 239 13.53 -14.95 -18.00
N LEU A 240 12.80 -15.79 -18.72
CA LEU A 240 12.95 -17.24 -18.65
C LEU A 240 13.19 -17.76 -20.07
N ALA A 241 14.37 -18.30 -20.31
CA ALA A 241 14.75 -18.87 -21.60
C ALA A 241 15.58 -20.14 -21.40
N ARG A 242 15.14 -21.24 -22.00
CA ARG A 242 15.82 -22.56 -21.92
C ARG A 242 16.17 -22.99 -20.50
N GLY A 243 15.29 -22.65 -19.55
CA GLY A 243 15.49 -22.97 -18.13
C GLY A 243 16.35 -21.95 -17.36
N ALA A 244 16.99 -21.00 -18.00
CA ALA A 244 17.67 -19.90 -17.32
C ALA A 244 16.66 -18.83 -16.92
N LEU A 245 16.61 -18.50 -15.61
CA LEU A 245 15.75 -17.47 -15.03
C LEU A 245 16.59 -16.30 -14.53
N LEU A 246 16.21 -15.10 -14.96
CA LEU A 246 16.77 -13.82 -14.51
C LEU A 246 15.65 -12.94 -13.99
N PHE A 247 15.90 -12.17 -12.96
CA PHE A 247 15.07 -11.07 -12.50
C PHE A 247 15.84 -10.12 -11.58
N SER A 248 15.33 -8.91 -11.41
CA SER A 248 15.85 -7.90 -10.48
C SER A 248 14.79 -7.52 -9.46
N LEU A 249 15.18 -7.40 -8.20
CA LEU A 249 14.36 -6.83 -7.13
C LEU A 249 14.87 -5.41 -6.87
N PRO A 250 14.11 -4.36 -7.17
CA PRO A 250 14.48 -2.98 -6.84
C PRO A 250 14.57 -2.78 -5.33
N SER A 251 15.57 -2.02 -4.87
CA SER A 251 15.67 -1.56 -3.49
C SER A 251 16.27 -0.16 -3.42
N ASP A 252 16.09 0.52 -2.28
CA ASP A 252 16.63 1.88 -2.04
C ASP A 252 18.17 1.91 -2.06
N HIS A 253 18.81 0.76 -1.91
CA HIS A 253 20.27 0.58 -1.89
C HIS A 253 20.84 -0.08 -3.16
N GLY A 254 20.10 -0.03 -4.27
CA GLY A 254 20.47 -0.73 -5.51
C GLY A 254 19.63 -1.99 -5.74
N ALA A 255 19.63 -2.49 -6.97
CA ALA A 255 18.87 -3.69 -7.29
C ALA A 255 19.58 -4.96 -6.77
N LEU A 256 18.78 -5.95 -6.36
CA LEU A 256 19.26 -7.32 -6.15
C LEU A 256 18.99 -8.12 -7.42
N ASP A 257 20.02 -8.53 -8.11
CA ASP A 257 19.91 -9.22 -9.39
C ASP A 257 20.01 -10.74 -9.19
N PHE A 258 18.96 -11.46 -9.57
CA PHE A 258 18.95 -12.92 -9.55
C PHE A 258 19.37 -13.48 -10.89
N SER A 259 20.26 -14.45 -10.85
CA SER A 259 20.58 -15.30 -11.99
C SER A 259 20.61 -16.76 -11.57
N GLY A 260 19.90 -17.62 -12.32
CA GLY A 260 19.80 -19.02 -11.95
C GLY A 260 19.08 -19.89 -12.96
N THR A 261 18.71 -21.09 -12.52
CA THR A 261 17.99 -22.07 -13.32
C THR A 261 16.66 -22.42 -12.70
N MET A 262 15.66 -22.67 -13.53
CA MET A 262 14.34 -23.11 -13.16
C MET A 262 14.06 -24.49 -13.77
N THR A 263 13.64 -25.41 -12.93
CA THR A 263 13.10 -26.73 -13.29
C THR A 263 11.59 -26.78 -13.01
N ALA A 264 10.97 -27.95 -13.11
CA ALA A 264 9.54 -28.12 -12.82
C ALA A 264 9.17 -27.83 -11.35
N ASP A 265 10.11 -28.05 -10.43
CA ASP A 265 9.89 -28.04 -8.97
C ASP A 265 10.86 -27.13 -8.17
N ARG A 266 11.90 -26.62 -8.84
CA ARG A 266 12.97 -25.84 -8.18
C ARG A 266 13.46 -24.67 -9.03
N ILE A 267 13.71 -23.55 -8.36
CA ILE A 267 14.54 -22.44 -8.85
C ILE A 267 15.78 -22.39 -7.98
N SER A 268 16.97 -22.35 -8.61
CA SER A 268 18.26 -22.28 -7.89
C SER A 268 19.21 -21.34 -8.60
N GLY A 269 19.87 -20.48 -7.86
CA GLY A 269 20.81 -19.50 -8.40
C GLY A 269 21.36 -18.61 -7.31
N ASN A 270 21.87 -17.46 -7.72
CA ASN A 270 22.42 -16.45 -6.82
C ASN A 270 21.70 -15.13 -6.98
N LEU A 271 21.52 -14.43 -5.86
CA LEU A 271 21.20 -13.00 -5.80
C LEU A 271 22.49 -12.20 -5.63
N GLU A 272 22.72 -11.25 -6.47
CA GLU A 272 23.89 -10.38 -6.43
C GLU A 272 23.49 -8.96 -6.03
N HIS A 273 24.23 -8.38 -5.08
CA HIS A 273 24.05 -7.02 -4.61
C HIS A 273 25.39 -6.48 -4.13
N ASP A 274 25.83 -5.34 -4.67
CA ASP A 274 27.08 -4.65 -4.31
C ASP A 274 28.31 -5.58 -4.26
N GLY A 275 28.45 -6.47 -5.26
CA GLY A 275 29.56 -7.42 -5.34
C GLY A 275 29.45 -8.61 -4.37
N THR A 276 28.38 -8.71 -3.61
CA THR A 276 28.09 -9.86 -2.74
C THR A 276 27.12 -10.80 -3.42
N SER A 277 27.49 -12.09 -3.49
CA SER A 277 26.67 -13.15 -4.09
C SER A 277 26.07 -14.03 -2.98
N THR A 278 24.74 -14.11 -2.95
CA THR A 278 24.00 -14.91 -1.95
C THR A 278 23.20 -15.99 -2.66
N PRO A 279 23.37 -17.29 -2.31
CA PRO A 279 22.61 -18.36 -2.92
C PRO A 279 21.11 -18.26 -2.56
N LEU A 280 20.25 -18.44 -3.57
CA LEU A 280 18.81 -18.53 -3.41
C LEU A 280 18.29 -19.83 -4.01
N THR A 281 17.48 -20.55 -3.22
CA THR A 281 16.75 -21.72 -3.68
C THR A 281 15.29 -21.58 -3.31
N LEU A 282 14.42 -21.72 -4.32
CA LEU A 282 12.97 -21.74 -4.14
C LEU A 282 12.43 -23.10 -4.60
N THR A 283 11.42 -23.58 -3.90
CA THR A 283 10.67 -24.77 -4.26
C THR A 283 9.27 -24.40 -4.69
N ARG A 284 8.73 -25.12 -5.66
CA ARG A 284 7.38 -24.87 -6.13
C ARG A 284 6.36 -25.19 -5.04
N ALA A 285 5.53 -24.20 -4.69
CA ALA A 285 4.42 -24.44 -3.77
C ALA A 285 3.41 -25.37 -4.43
N ARG A 286 2.95 -26.38 -3.71
CA ARG A 286 1.82 -27.21 -4.17
C ARG A 286 0.58 -26.34 -4.20
N ALA A 287 -0.21 -26.41 -5.29
CA ALA A 287 -1.54 -25.80 -5.28
C ALA A 287 -2.28 -26.35 -4.04
N ALA A 288 -2.82 -25.45 -3.22
CA ALA A 288 -3.73 -25.87 -2.17
C ALA A 288 -4.89 -26.60 -2.84
N THR A 289 -4.95 -27.93 -2.68
CA THR A 289 -6.13 -28.70 -3.09
C THR A 289 -7.28 -28.12 -2.31
N GLY A 290 -8.21 -27.45 -3.00
CA GLY A 290 -9.35 -26.78 -2.40
C GLY A 290 -10.09 -27.74 -1.48
N SER A 291 -10.07 -27.44 -0.19
CA SER A 291 -11.08 -27.94 0.73
C SER A 291 -12.33 -27.11 0.49
N THR A 292 -13.21 -27.63 -0.37
CA THR A 292 -14.62 -27.30 -0.36
C THR A 292 -15.19 -27.65 1.03
N GLN A 293 -15.48 -26.65 1.83
CA GLN A 293 -16.56 -26.69 2.85
C GLN A 293 -17.17 -25.31 2.92
#